data_bac46bd33a117f765518ac4034a3be2e
#
_entry.id   bac46bd33a117f765518ac4034a3be2e
#
_cell.length_a   1.000
_cell.length_b   1.000
_cell.length_c   1.000
_cell.angle_alpha   90.00
_cell.angle_beta   90.00
_cell.angle_gamma   90.00
#
_symmetry.space_group_name_H-M   'P 1'
#
loop_
_entity.id
_entity.type
_entity.pdbx_description
1 polymer ?
#
loop_
_entity_poly.entity_id
_entity_poly.type
_entity_poly.pdbx_seq_one_letter_code
_entity_poly.pdbx_strand_id
1 'polypeptide(L)'
;MSLFAKKLLGVGSAVALLGVLIGLYVAAWATSAPPPIAATVAPASSSGANLTLETVAAVGPKYSPTHPDWVSYLIRKNGKWIHSTIFTVPANSVVHVTLYQYDGDTGLRNPLLSEVQGTVGGTETIDGKTVNAIEPEEASHTFVVPQLGVFVPLPGVPEEAKNQCEFAPCEGATHRTIEFSFRTGAKGKYRWQCFVPCAAGYLYGLGGPMQTLGYMDGYLNVV
;
A
#
# COMPACT_ATOMS: atom_id res chain seq x y z
N MET A 1 -6.56 5.17 -57.36
CA MET A 1 -6.15 4.24 -56.31
C MET A 1 -7.19 3.15 -56.17
N SER A 2 -6.80 1.89 -56.31
CA SER A 2 -7.72 0.74 -56.18
C SER A 2 -8.33 0.64 -54.80
N LEU A 3 -9.49 -0.02 -54.66
CA LEU A 3 -10.13 -0.25 -53.36
C LEU A 3 -9.20 -1.05 -52.39
N PHE A 4 -8.42 -1.98 -52.94
CA PHE A 4 -7.41 -2.73 -52.20
C PHE A 4 -6.33 -1.82 -51.64
N ALA A 5 -5.79 -0.90 -52.44
CA ALA A 5 -4.76 0.05 -51.98
C ALA A 5 -5.29 0.99 -50.88
N LYS A 6 -6.56 1.44 -50.97
CA LYS A 6 -7.21 2.24 -49.93
C LYS A 6 -7.35 1.47 -48.61
N LYS A 7 -7.76 0.20 -48.66
CA LYS A 7 -7.86 -0.68 -47.47
C LYS A 7 -6.50 -0.94 -46.84
N LEU A 8 -5.49 -1.21 -47.67
CA LEU A 8 -4.12 -1.45 -47.17
C LEU A 8 -3.55 -0.20 -46.48
N LEU A 9 -3.78 0.98 -47.08
CA LEU A 9 -3.36 2.25 -46.48
C LEU A 9 -4.08 2.50 -45.15
N GLY A 10 -5.39 2.24 -45.09
CA GLY A 10 -6.17 2.41 -43.85
C GLY A 10 -5.71 1.49 -42.72
N VAL A 11 -5.48 0.21 -43.02
CA VAL A 11 -4.96 -0.75 -42.04
C VAL A 11 -3.54 -0.36 -41.59
N GLY A 12 -2.66 -0.02 -42.52
CA GLY A 12 -1.30 0.42 -42.21
C GLY A 12 -1.26 1.66 -41.33
N SER A 13 -2.12 2.64 -41.60
CA SER A 13 -2.24 3.85 -40.78
C SER A 13 -2.76 3.54 -39.36
N ALA A 14 -3.75 2.66 -39.24
CA ALA A 14 -4.28 2.24 -37.93
C ALA A 14 -3.23 1.51 -37.07
N VAL A 15 -2.48 0.59 -37.67
CA VAL A 15 -1.39 -0.11 -36.99
C VAL A 15 -0.28 0.85 -36.58
N ALA A 16 0.11 1.79 -37.44
CA ALA A 16 1.11 2.81 -37.12
C ALA A 16 0.65 3.70 -35.94
N LEU A 17 -0.61 4.16 -35.98
CA LEU A 17 -1.18 4.96 -34.88
C LEU A 17 -1.19 4.18 -33.58
N LEU A 18 -1.63 2.93 -33.58
CA LEU A 18 -1.63 2.07 -32.39
C LEU A 18 -0.21 1.89 -31.85
N GLY A 19 0.76 1.65 -32.73
CA GLY A 19 2.18 1.56 -32.33
C GLY A 19 2.70 2.83 -31.68
N VAL A 20 2.34 4.00 -32.21
CA VAL A 20 2.68 5.30 -31.59
C VAL A 20 2.03 5.47 -30.23
N LEU A 21 0.75 5.14 -30.08
CA LEU A 21 0.04 5.26 -28.81
C LEU A 21 0.64 4.33 -27.75
N ILE A 22 0.96 3.09 -28.11
CA ILE A 22 1.64 2.15 -27.20
C ILE A 22 3.04 2.68 -26.84
N GLY A 23 3.78 3.20 -27.80
CA GLY A 23 5.11 3.79 -27.57
C GLY A 23 5.05 4.97 -26.61
N LEU A 24 4.08 5.86 -26.78
CA LEU A 24 3.86 7.00 -25.88
C LEU A 24 3.44 6.55 -24.48
N TYR A 25 2.56 5.54 -24.38
CA TYR A 25 2.18 4.96 -23.10
C TYR A 25 3.39 4.38 -22.37
N VAL A 26 4.19 3.55 -23.05
CA VAL A 26 5.39 2.95 -22.45
C VAL A 26 6.39 4.04 -22.02
N ALA A 27 6.64 5.03 -22.84
CA ALA A 27 7.59 6.09 -22.53
C ALA A 27 7.11 6.99 -21.36
N ALA A 28 5.82 7.33 -21.32
CA ALA A 28 5.29 8.25 -20.32
C ALA A 28 4.95 7.59 -18.97
N TRP A 29 4.50 6.32 -19.01
CA TRP A 29 3.89 5.68 -17.85
C TRP A 29 4.66 4.46 -17.37
N ALA A 30 4.95 3.50 -18.25
CA ALA A 30 5.56 2.24 -17.85
C ALA A 30 7.05 2.39 -17.47
N THR A 31 7.73 3.42 -17.96
CA THR A 31 9.15 3.68 -17.65
C THR A 31 9.36 4.85 -16.68
N SER A 32 8.29 5.49 -16.20
CA SER A 32 8.39 6.57 -15.22
C SER A 32 9.03 6.08 -13.92
N ALA A 33 9.96 6.86 -13.38
CA ALA A 33 10.49 6.59 -12.05
C ALA A 33 9.47 7.00 -10.97
N PRO A 34 9.30 6.19 -9.90
CA PRO A 34 8.46 6.60 -8.79
C PRO A 34 9.02 7.86 -8.11
N PRO A 35 8.15 8.67 -7.47
CA PRO A 35 8.63 9.82 -6.70
C PRO A 35 9.63 9.39 -5.62
N PRO A 36 10.65 10.20 -5.32
CA PRO A 36 11.62 9.87 -4.29
C PRO A 36 10.96 9.90 -2.90
N ILE A 37 11.10 8.81 -2.16
CA ILE A 37 10.57 8.67 -0.81
C ILE A 37 11.71 8.60 0.20
N ALA A 38 11.69 9.49 1.19
CA ALA A 38 12.70 9.51 2.25
C ALA A 38 12.43 8.43 3.30
N ALA A 39 13.51 7.82 3.81
CA ALA A 39 13.41 6.90 4.92
C ALA A 39 13.03 7.63 6.23
N THR A 40 12.16 7.03 7.03
CA THR A 40 11.75 7.54 8.33
C THR A 40 12.20 6.60 9.42
N VAL A 41 12.94 7.11 10.40
CA VAL A 41 13.34 6.36 11.59
C VAL A 41 12.14 6.20 12.51
N ALA A 42 11.80 4.95 12.83
CA ALA A 42 10.75 4.65 13.80
C ALA A 42 11.15 5.14 15.19
N PRO A 43 10.25 5.76 15.95
CA PRO A 43 10.51 6.11 17.35
C PRO A 43 10.88 4.88 18.17
N ALA A 44 11.90 5.02 19.01
CA ALA A 44 12.30 3.96 19.92
C ALA A 44 11.22 3.70 20.98
N SER A 45 11.13 2.46 21.46
CA SER A 45 10.34 2.04 22.61
C SER A 45 11.23 1.31 23.62
N SER A 46 10.69 1.01 24.78
CA SER A 46 11.40 0.23 25.81
C SER A 46 11.77 -1.19 25.36
N SER A 47 11.08 -1.73 24.37
CA SER A 47 11.27 -3.10 23.85
C SER A 47 11.67 -3.15 22.37
N GLY A 48 11.88 -2.00 21.71
CA GLY A 48 12.21 -1.97 20.28
C GLY A 48 11.86 -0.65 19.61
N ALA A 49 10.89 -0.66 18.71
CA ALA A 49 10.45 0.54 17.99
C ALA A 49 8.92 0.57 17.86
N ASN A 50 8.38 1.77 17.69
CA ASN A 50 6.96 2.00 17.43
C ASN A 50 6.77 2.53 16.00
N LEU A 51 5.83 1.95 15.26
CA LEU A 51 5.32 2.47 14.00
C LEU A 51 3.86 2.86 14.19
N THR A 52 3.55 4.13 13.99
CA THR A 52 2.16 4.57 13.89
C THR A 52 1.88 4.90 12.43
N LEU A 53 1.01 4.12 11.83
CA LEU A 53 0.71 4.14 10.40
C LEU A 53 -0.76 4.51 10.17
N GLU A 54 -1.09 4.98 8.97
CA GLU A 54 -2.46 5.01 8.47
C GLU A 54 -2.48 4.59 6.99
N THR A 55 -3.61 4.05 6.56
CA THR A 55 -3.91 3.78 5.14
C THR A 55 -5.05 4.67 4.71
N VAL A 56 -4.81 5.45 3.68
CA VAL A 56 -5.77 6.46 3.21
C VAL A 56 -5.83 6.48 1.69
N ALA A 57 -7.02 6.71 1.15
CA ALA A 57 -7.24 6.90 -0.28
C ALA A 57 -6.77 8.28 -0.76
N ALA A 58 -6.54 8.41 -2.06
CA ALA A 58 -6.33 9.68 -2.77
C ALA A 58 -5.22 10.57 -2.18
N VAL A 59 -4.12 9.98 -1.74
CA VAL A 59 -3.04 10.69 -1.05
C VAL A 59 -2.16 11.51 -2.00
N GLY A 60 -1.96 11.02 -3.22
CA GLY A 60 -0.90 11.49 -4.11
C GLY A 60 -0.87 13.01 -4.33
N PRO A 61 -1.91 13.64 -4.91
CA PRO A 61 -1.89 15.06 -5.28
C PRO A 61 -1.70 16.01 -4.09
N LYS A 62 -2.06 15.57 -2.89
CA LYS A 62 -1.87 16.36 -1.66
C LYS A 62 -0.40 16.51 -1.29
N TYR A 63 0.40 15.46 -1.51
CA TYR A 63 1.81 15.45 -1.13
C TYR A 63 2.75 15.90 -2.26
N SER A 64 2.34 15.68 -3.51
CA SER A 64 3.05 16.21 -4.67
C SER A 64 2.14 16.21 -5.90
N PRO A 65 2.15 17.27 -6.73
CA PRO A 65 1.39 17.30 -7.99
C PRO A 65 1.77 16.19 -8.98
N THR A 66 2.95 15.59 -8.79
CA THR A 66 3.46 14.51 -9.66
C THR A 66 3.14 13.12 -9.11
N HIS A 67 2.55 13.01 -7.92
CA HIS A 67 2.16 11.74 -7.34
C HIS A 67 0.83 11.28 -7.91
N PRO A 68 0.68 10.00 -8.28
CA PRO A 68 -0.60 9.41 -8.60
C PRO A 68 -1.58 9.49 -7.43
N ASP A 69 -2.86 9.59 -7.76
CA ASP A 69 -3.96 9.60 -6.80
C ASP A 69 -4.31 8.17 -6.38
N TRP A 70 -3.43 7.55 -5.62
CA TRP A 70 -3.57 6.18 -5.13
C TRP A 70 -3.66 6.15 -3.62
N VAL A 71 -4.23 5.05 -3.11
CA VAL A 71 -4.14 4.70 -1.70
C VAL A 71 -2.68 4.55 -1.28
N SER A 72 -2.38 4.95 -0.06
CA SER A 72 -1.02 4.92 0.47
C SER A 72 -0.99 4.64 1.96
N TYR A 73 0.12 4.09 2.41
CA TYR A 73 0.51 4.16 3.82
C TYR A 73 1.17 5.49 4.12
N LEU A 74 0.79 6.08 5.25
CA LEU A 74 1.47 7.20 5.86
C LEU A 74 2.04 6.80 7.21
N ILE A 75 3.13 7.43 7.64
CA ILE A 75 3.71 7.25 8.98
C ILE A 75 3.56 8.51 9.82
N ARG A 76 3.21 8.36 11.08
CA ARG A 76 3.15 9.48 12.03
C ARG A 76 4.52 9.73 12.64
N LYS A 77 5.02 10.95 12.49
CA LYS A 77 6.28 11.41 13.09
C LYS A 77 6.12 12.81 13.67
N ASN A 78 6.45 12.99 14.94
CA ASN A 78 6.35 14.28 15.63
C ASN A 78 4.94 14.90 15.52
N GLY A 79 3.90 14.08 15.63
CA GLY A 79 2.51 14.49 15.55
C GLY A 79 1.98 14.78 14.14
N LYS A 80 2.79 14.60 13.10
CA LYS A 80 2.41 14.84 11.69
C LYS A 80 2.42 13.55 10.89
N TRP A 81 1.49 13.40 9.96
CA TRP A 81 1.50 12.34 8.96
C TRP A 81 2.46 12.68 7.82
N ILE A 82 3.31 11.74 7.48
CA ILE A 82 4.36 11.87 6.47
C ILE A 82 4.17 10.78 5.43
N HIS A 83 4.21 11.16 4.17
CA HIS A 83 4.21 10.22 3.05
C HIS A 83 5.57 9.54 2.95
N SER A 84 5.74 8.44 3.67
CA SER A 84 6.94 7.61 3.64
C SER A 84 6.57 6.15 3.90
N THR A 85 7.11 5.27 3.09
CA THR A 85 6.96 3.81 3.20
C THR A 85 8.30 3.10 3.41
N ILE A 86 9.34 3.86 3.77
CA ILE A 86 10.65 3.32 4.14
C ILE A 86 10.86 3.57 5.63
N PHE A 87 10.79 2.50 6.42
CA PHE A 87 10.90 2.57 7.87
C PHE A 87 12.25 2.03 8.33
N THR A 88 12.97 2.77 9.16
CA THR A 88 14.20 2.30 9.80
C THR A 88 13.88 1.84 11.20
N VAL A 89 14.18 0.60 11.51
CA VAL A 89 13.89 -0.09 12.77
C VAL A 89 15.13 -0.85 13.29
N PRO A 90 15.27 -1.09 14.61
CA PRO A 90 16.40 -1.81 15.14
C PRO A 90 16.36 -3.31 14.81
N ALA A 91 17.54 -3.93 14.70
CA ALA A 91 17.69 -5.36 14.49
C ALA A 91 17.35 -6.17 15.74
N ASN A 92 16.91 -7.42 15.55
CA ASN A 92 16.61 -8.40 16.60
C ASN A 92 15.71 -7.85 17.72
N SER A 93 14.77 -7.01 17.34
CA SER A 93 13.91 -6.25 18.26
C SER A 93 12.43 -6.48 17.95
N VAL A 94 11.58 -6.04 18.85
CA VAL A 94 10.14 -6.01 18.61
C VAL A 94 9.77 -4.66 17.99
N VAL A 95 8.96 -4.70 16.95
CA VAL A 95 8.31 -3.52 16.38
C VAL A 95 6.83 -3.59 16.73
N HIS A 96 6.36 -2.56 17.41
CA HIS A 96 4.94 -2.37 17.73
C HIS A 96 4.33 -1.48 16.67
N VAL A 97 3.25 -1.94 16.06
CA VAL A 97 2.53 -1.21 15.01
C VAL A 97 1.14 -0.85 15.53
N THR A 98 0.79 0.42 15.42
CA THR A 98 -0.58 0.92 15.52
C THR A 98 -0.94 1.48 14.16
N LEU A 99 -2.00 0.98 13.56
CA LEU A 99 -2.42 1.32 12.21
C LEU A 99 -3.87 1.79 12.23
N TYR A 100 -4.13 2.95 11.63
CA TYR A 100 -5.47 3.49 11.41
C TYR A 100 -5.85 3.23 9.95
N GLN A 101 -6.86 2.38 9.77
CA GLN A 101 -7.35 1.96 8.46
C GLN A 101 -8.63 2.70 8.13
N TYR A 102 -8.62 3.47 7.02
CA TYR A 102 -9.74 4.33 6.62
C TYR A 102 -10.48 3.83 5.39
N ASP A 103 -9.88 2.96 4.57
CA ASP A 103 -10.53 2.43 3.38
C ASP A 103 -11.58 1.38 3.72
N GLY A 104 -12.56 1.18 2.82
CA GLY A 104 -13.58 0.15 2.91
C GLY A 104 -13.02 -1.26 2.67
N ASP A 105 -13.81 -2.27 2.98
CA ASP A 105 -13.52 -3.66 2.66
C ASP A 105 -13.58 -3.91 1.14
N THR A 106 -13.01 -5.03 0.69
CA THR A 106 -12.91 -5.33 -0.75
C THR A 106 -13.89 -6.39 -1.23
N GLY A 107 -14.52 -7.14 -0.34
CA GLY A 107 -15.35 -8.29 -0.68
C GLY A 107 -14.59 -9.45 -1.33
N LEU A 108 -13.27 -9.47 -1.26
CA LEU A 108 -12.44 -10.56 -1.82
C LEU A 108 -12.55 -11.82 -0.98
N ARG A 109 -12.70 -12.97 -1.64
CA ARG A 109 -12.90 -14.27 -0.99
C ARG A 109 -11.64 -15.14 -0.94
N ASN A 110 -10.47 -14.52 -0.91
CA ASN A 110 -9.21 -15.26 -0.84
C ASN A 110 -8.83 -15.55 0.62
N PRO A 111 -8.86 -16.81 1.09
CA PRO A 111 -8.54 -17.16 2.48
C PRO A 111 -7.14 -16.71 2.92
N LEU A 112 -6.18 -16.59 2.00
CA LEU A 112 -4.85 -16.08 2.32
C LEU A 112 -4.90 -14.67 2.94
N LEU A 113 -5.92 -13.88 2.60
CA LEU A 113 -6.05 -12.50 3.08
C LEU A 113 -6.64 -12.39 4.49
N SER A 114 -6.99 -13.51 5.14
CA SER A 114 -7.70 -13.51 6.41
C SER A 114 -6.86 -13.86 7.63
N GLU A 115 -5.77 -14.60 7.47
CA GLU A 115 -5.02 -15.16 8.60
C GLU A 115 -3.86 -14.27 9.05
N VAL A 116 -3.74 -14.06 10.36
CA VAL A 116 -2.60 -13.37 10.98
C VAL A 116 -1.43 -14.31 11.12
N GLN A 117 -0.27 -13.95 10.55
CA GLN A 117 0.94 -14.76 10.60
C GLN A 117 2.16 -13.92 11.01
N GLY A 118 3.09 -14.54 11.74
CA GLY A 118 4.39 -13.96 12.07
C GLY A 118 4.38 -12.80 13.07
N THR A 119 3.23 -12.50 13.66
CA THR A 119 3.13 -11.53 14.76
C THR A 119 3.54 -12.16 16.09
N VAL A 120 3.84 -11.35 17.08
CA VAL A 120 4.06 -11.82 18.45
C VAL A 120 2.73 -12.32 19.00
N GLY A 121 2.67 -13.60 19.31
CA GLY A 121 1.43 -14.26 19.75
C GLY A 121 0.55 -14.80 18.63
N GLY A 122 0.88 -14.58 17.36
CA GLY A 122 0.07 -15.04 16.21
C GLY A 122 -1.28 -14.33 16.10
N THR A 123 -1.36 -13.10 16.63
CA THR A 123 -2.61 -12.33 16.71
C THR A 123 -2.40 -10.87 16.35
N GLU A 124 -3.49 -10.19 16.08
CA GLU A 124 -3.62 -8.74 16.05
C GLU A 124 -4.78 -8.30 16.94
N THR A 125 -4.85 -7.02 17.25
CA THR A 125 -5.98 -6.42 17.96
C THR A 125 -6.68 -5.43 17.03
N ILE A 126 -7.97 -5.61 16.82
CA ILE A 126 -8.81 -4.75 15.98
C ILE A 126 -9.85 -4.10 16.88
N ASP A 127 -9.83 -2.78 16.98
CA ASP A 127 -10.74 -1.98 17.82
C ASP A 127 -10.80 -2.50 19.28
N GLY A 128 -9.65 -2.93 19.82
CA GLY A 128 -9.53 -3.47 21.17
C GLY A 128 -9.84 -4.96 21.30
N LYS A 129 -10.25 -5.66 20.25
CA LYS A 129 -10.53 -7.10 20.25
C LYS A 129 -9.38 -7.88 19.63
N THR A 130 -8.78 -8.81 20.36
CA THR A 130 -7.71 -9.68 19.85
C THR A 130 -8.28 -10.80 19.01
N VAL A 131 -7.71 -10.98 17.80
CA VAL A 131 -8.09 -12.00 16.83
C VAL A 131 -6.84 -12.61 16.19
N ASN A 132 -6.98 -13.80 15.60
CA ASN A 132 -5.94 -14.45 14.80
C ASN A 132 -6.34 -14.59 13.32
N ALA A 133 -7.56 -14.18 12.99
CA ALA A 133 -8.08 -14.13 11.62
C ALA A 133 -9.23 -13.13 11.55
N ILE A 134 -9.54 -12.68 10.33
CA ILE A 134 -10.74 -11.93 9.95
C ILE A 134 -11.51 -12.72 8.90
N GLU A 135 -12.70 -12.27 8.51
CA GLU A 135 -13.34 -12.81 7.30
C GLU A 135 -12.60 -12.29 6.06
N PRO A 136 -12.34 -13.14 5.04
CA PRO A 136 -11.58 -12.72 3.85
C PRO A 136 -12.18 -11.51 3.14
N GLU A 137 -13.49 -11.39 3.13
CA GLU A 137 -14.24 -10.30 2.49
C GLU A 137 -14.04 -8.96 3.19
N GLU A 138 -13.71 -8.97 4.49
CA GLU A 138 -13.44 -7.75 5.26
C GLU A 138 -12.06 -7.16 4.98
N ALA A 139 -11.14 -7.92 4.37
CA ALA A 139 -9.79 -7.44 4.09
C ALA A 139 -9.81 -6.26 3.11
N SER A 140 -9.39 -5.09 3.58
CA SER A 140 -9.15 -3.91 2.74
C SER A 140 -7.73 -3.91 2.21
N HIS A 141 -6.77 -4.10 3.10
CA HIS A 141 -5.34 -4.13 2.81
C HIS A 141 -4.64 -5.22 3.60
N THR A 142 -3.34 -5.35 3.41
CA THR A 142 -2.49 -6.20 4.26
C THR A 142 -1.16 -5.49 4.52
N PHE A 143 -0.56 -5.78 5.67
CA PHE A 143 0.84 -5.46 5.96
C PHE A 143 1.65 -6.74 5.93
N VAL A 144 2.47 -6.92 4.89
CA VAL A 144 3.19 -8.17 4.67
C VAL A 144 4.69 -7.93 4.54
N VAL A 145 5.49 -8.66 5.33
CA VAL A 145 6.96 -8.71 5.20
C VAL A 145 7.36 -10.16 4.96
N PRO A 146 7.41 -10.61 3.70
CA PRO A 146 7.56 -12.03 3.38
C PRO A 146 8.83 -12.66 3.97
N GLN A 147 9.95 -11.92 3.96
CA GLN A 147 11.22 -12.41 4.48
C GLN A 147 11.24 -12.62 6.01
N LEU A 148 10.28 -12.03 6.72
CA LEU A 148 10.11 -12.22 8.16
C LEU A 148 8.93 -13.15 8.48
N GLY A 149 8.22 -13.66 7.46
CA GLY A 149 7.02 -14.46 7.62
C GLY A 149 5.85 -13.68 8.23
N VAL A 150 5.88 -12.36 8.18
CA VAL A 150 4.81 -11.51 8.72
C VAL A 150 3.75 -11.31 7.67
N PHE A 151 2.51 -11.61 8.02
CA PHE A 151 1.31 -11.34 7.24
C PHE A 151 0.20 -10.89 8.20
N VAL A 152 -0.28 -9.67 8.03
CA VAL A 152 -1.33 -9.08 8.87
C VAL A 152 -2.41 -8.53 7.96
N PRO A 153 -3.63 -9.12 7.99
CA PRO A 153 -4.78 -8.55 7.30
C PRO A 153 -5.20 -7.24 7.97
N LEU A 154 -5.77 -6.34 7.19
CA LEU A 154 -6.27 -5.06 7.67
C LEU A 154 -7.73 -4.94 7.24
N PRO A 155 -8.70 -5.18 8.15
CA PRO A 155 -10.11 -5.09 7.82
C PRO A 155 -10.50 -3.64 7.49
N GLY A 156 -11.41 -3.51 6.54
CA GLY A 156 -11.94 -2.24 6.09
C GLY A 156 -12.95 -1.62 7.05
N VAL A 157 -13.25 -0.37 6.78
CA VAL A 157 -14.39 0.32 7.39
C VAL A 157 -15.65 -0.22 6.71
N PRO A 158 -16.68 -0.66 7.46
CA PRO A 158 -17.92 -1.14 6.87
C PRO A 158 -18.57 -0.11 5.94
N GLU A 159 -19.18 -0.58 4.85
CA GLU A 159 -19.79 0.30 3.83
C GLU A 159 -20.88 1.22 4.42
N GLU A 160 -21.62 0.73 5.43
CA GLU A 160 -22.66 1.49 6.11
C GLU A 160 -22.14 2.49 7.15
N ALA A 161 -20.84 2.54 7.40
CA ALA A 161 -20.27 3.45 8.38
C ALA A 161 -20.45 4.91 7.96
N LYS A 162 -20.80 5.73 8.94
CA LYS A 162 -20.94 7.17 8.73
C LYS A 162 -19.58 7.85 8.79
N ASN A 163 -19.47 9.02 8.16
CA ASN A 163 -18.26 9.85 8.19
C ASN A 163 -17.01 9.11 7.70
N GLN A 164 -17.14 8.41 6.58
CA GLN A 164 -16.01 7.77 5.91
C GLN A 164 -15.03 8.80 5.36
N CYS A 165 -13.76 8.44 5.25
CA CYS A 165 -12.74 9.29 4.65
C CYS A 165 -12.66 9.03 3.14
N GLU A 166 -12.98 10.04 2.33
CA GLU A 166 -12.82 9.95 0.88
C GLU A 166 -11.43 10.43 0.42
N PHE A 167 -10.87 11.42 1.13
CA PHE A 167 -9.59 12.05 0.79
C PHE A 167 -8.83 12.47 2.06
N ALA A 168 -7.53 12.25 2.07
CA ALA A 168 -6.66 12.69 3.16
C ALA A 168 -6.67 14.23 3.33
N PRO A 169 -6.61 14.79 4.56
CA PRO A 169 -6.42 14.11 5.84
C PRO A 169 -7.70 13.46 6.36
N CYS A 170 -7.56 12.28 6.96
CA CYS A 170 -8.69 11.50 7.46
C CYS A 170 -8.94 11.70 8.97
N GLU A 171 -8.28 12.65 9.61
CA GLU A 171 -8.44 12.90 11.05
C GLU A 171 -9.92 13.16 11.41
N GLY A 172 -10.41 12.37 12.38
CA GLY A 172 -11.80 12.44 12.83
C GLY A 172 -12.80 11.63 11.99
N ALA A 173 -12.37 11.03 10.87
CA ALA A 173 -13.21 10.10 10.12
C ALA A 173 -13.28 8.72 10.80
N THR A 174 -14.30 7.95 10.43
CA THR A 174 -14.44 6.56 10.89
C THR A 174 -13.28 5.73 10.36
N HIS A 175 -12.68 4.93 11.24
CA HIS A 175 -11.56 4.06 10.92
C HIS A 175 -11.58 2.80 11.77
N ARG A 176 -10.78 1.81 11.39
CA ARG A 176 -10.38 0.69 12.25
C ARG A 176 -9.04 1.01 12.90
N THR A 177 -8.90 0.70 14.16
CA THR A 177 -7.59 0.72 14.85
C THR A 177 -7.07 -0.69 14.95
N ILE A 178 -5.94 -0.95 14.29
CA ILE A 178 -5.32 -2.27 14.21
C ILE A 178 -3.96 -2.19 14.90
N GLU A 179 -3.73 -3.08 15.87
CA GLU A 179 -2.49 -3.13 16.62
C GLU A 179 -1.89 -4.54 16.54
N PHE A 180 -0.61 -4.60 16.24
CA PHE A 180 0.15 -5.85 16.23
C PHE A 180 1.61 -5.59 16.52
N SER A 181 2.34 -6.67 16.83
CA SER A 181 3.79 -6.59 17.02
C SER A 181 4.47 -7.71 16.26
N PHE A 182 5.64 -7.44 15.72
CA PHE A 182 6.45 -8.47 15.06
C PHE A 182 7.92 -8.32 15.44
N ARG A 183 8.71 -9.38 15.20
CA ARG A 183 10.15 -9.35 15.46
C ARG A 183 10.93 -9.08 14.19
N THR A 184 11.86 -8.13 14.26
CA THR A 184 12.85 -7.94 13.23
C THR A 184 13.90 -9.06 13.28
N GLY A 185 14.46 -9.40 12.12
CA GLY A 185 15.62 -10.29 12.03
C GLY A 185 16.96 -9.57 12.13
N ALA A 186 17.96 -10.14 11.44
CA ALA A 186 19.27 -9.54 11.29
C ALA A 186 19.20 -8.20 10.53
N LYS A 187 20.28 -7.40 10.63
CA LYS A 187 20.43 -6.18 9.83
C LYS A 187 20.28 -6.46 8.35
N GLY A 188 19.52 -5.61 7.68
CA GLY A 188 19.24 -5.78 6.26
C GLY A 188 18.12 -4.87 5.77
N LYS A 189 17.80 -5.03 4.49
CA LYS A 189 16.71 -4.32 3.83
C LYS A 189 15.64 -5.35 3.45
N TYR A 190 14.50 -5.28 4.10
CA TYR A 190 13.37 -6.18 3.92
C TYR A 190 12.27 -5.44 3.16
N ARG A 191 11.72 -6.04 2.11
CA ARG A 191 10.55 -5.48 1.43
C ARG A 191 9.29 -5.79 2.22
N TRP A 192 8.41 -4.81 2.36
CA TRP A 192 7.03 -5.01 2.79
C TRP A 192 6.07 -4.53 1.71
N GLN A 193 4.88 -5.11 1.65
CA GLN A 193 3.94 -4.85 0.57
C GLN A 193 2.51 -5.21 0.99
N CYS A 194 1.52 -4.51 0.43
CA CYS A 194 0.13 -4.97 0.44
C CYS A 194 -0.07 -6.06 -0.63
N PHE A 195 -0.85 -7.10 -0.29
CA PHE A 195 -1.18 -8.21 -1.21
C PHE A 195 -2.64 -8.15 -1.69
N VAL A 196 -3.44 -7.24 -1.15
CA VAL A 196 -4.77 -6.93 -1.68
C VAL A 196 -4.62 -6.07 -2.93
N PRO A 197 -5.37 -6.31 -4.02
CA PRO A 197 -5.38 -5.42 -5.19
C PRO A 197 -5.94 -4.04 -4.84
N CYS A 198 -5.06 -3.04 -4.66
CA CYS A 198 -5.42 -1.73 -4.12
C CYS A 198 -5.79 -0.68 -5.18
N ALA A 199 -5.59 -0.93 -6.46
CA ALA A 199 -6.01 -0.08 -7.58
C ALA A 199 -5.72 -0.74 -8.93
N ALA A 200 -6.13 -0.07 -10.00
CA ALA A 200 -6.05 -0.55 -11.39
C ALA A 200 -4.62 -0.56 -11.97
N GLY A 201 -3.64 -0.94 -11.19
CA GLY A 201 -2.28 -1.29 -11.58
C GLY A 201 -1.68 -0.44 -12.70
N TYR A 202 -1.43 -1.10 -13.81
CA TYR A 202 -0.73 -0.51 -14.97
C TYR A 202 -1.48 0.57 -15.75
N LEU A 203 -2.77 0.82 -15.50
CA LEU A 203 -3.50 1.87 -16.19
C LEU A 203 -2.90 3.26 -15.97
N TYR A 204 -2.27 3.48 -14.82
CA TYR A 204 -1.60 4.73 -14.48
C TYR A 204 -0.06 4.61 -14.47
N GLY A 205 0.47 3.49 -14.98
CA GLY A 205 1.90 3.21 -15.00
C GLY A 205 2.45 2.68 -13.67
N LEU A 206 3.76 2.55 -13.57
CA LEU A 206 4.54 2.19 -12.37
C LEU A 206 4.16 0.84 -11.72
N GLY A 207 3.25 0.05 -12.32
CA GLY A 207 2.76 -1.22 -11.77
C GLY A 207 1.69 -1.07 -10.69
N GLY A 208 1.19 0.15 -10.46
CA GLY A 208 0.18 0.47 -9.45
C GLY A 208 0.74 0.63 -8.05
N PRO A 209 -0.12 0.97 -7.06
CA PRO A 209 0.30 1.30 -5.71
C PRO A 209 1.03 0.16 -5.00
N MET A 210 0.66 -1.09 -5.26
CA MET A 210 1.26 -2.27 -4.61
C MET A 210 2.68 -2.57 -5.07
N GLN A 211 3.18 -1.95 -6.14
CA GLN A 211 4.53 -2.13 -6.67
C GLN A 211 5.30 -0.81 -6.74
N THR A 212 4.70 0.26 -6.29
CA THR A 212 5.30 1.59 -6.32
C THR A 212 5.68 2.01 -4.92
N LEU A 213 6.98 2.20 -4.72
CA LEU A 213 7.52 2.72 -3.47
C LEU A 213 6.85 4.05 -3.11
N GLY A 214 6.44 4.18 -1.86
CA GLY A 214 5.74 5.37 -1.39
C GLY A 214 4.23 5.24 -1.33
N TYR A 215 3.66 4.09 -1.74
CA TYR A 215 2.23 3.83 -1.68
C TYR A 215 1.91 2.60 -0.83
N MET A 216 1.64 1.46 -1.46
CA MET A 216 1.31 0.22 -0.78
C MET A 216 2.49 -0.77 -0.79
N ASP A 217 3.69 -0.25 -1.00
CA ASP A 217 4.97 -0.95 -1.06
C ASP A 217 6.07 -0.12 -0.41
N GLY A 218 7.01 -0.77 0.26
CA GLY A 218 8.10 -0.09 0.91
C GLY A 218 9.21 -1.02 1.43
N TYR A 219 10.03 -0.46 2.30
CA TYR A 219 11.13 -1.19 2.91
C TYR A 219 11.20 -1.00 4.42
N LEU A 220 11.56 -2.09 5.11
CA LEU A 220 12.11 -2.04 6.46
C LEU A 220 13.64 -2.06 6.35
N ASN A 221 14.28 -0.95 6.70
CA ASN A 221 15.72 -0.88 6.90
C ASN A 221 16.01 -1.30 8.35
N VAL A 222 16.43 -2.54 8.54
CA VAL A 222 16.78 -3.09 9.86
C VAL A 222 18.26 -2.78 10.12
N VAL A 223 18.56 -2.00 11.17
CA VAL A 223 19.89 -1.45 11.48
C VAL A 223 20.44 -1.90 12.84
#